data_d241568dff4edca3a0ff30c0e4b13ee0
#
_entry.id   d241568dff4edca3a0ff30c0e4b13ee0
#
_cell.length_a   1.000
_cell.length_b   1.000
_cell.length_c   1.000
_cell.angle_alpha   90.00
_cell.angle_beta   90.00
_cell.angle_gamma   90.00
#
_symmetry.space_group_name_H-M   'P 1'
#
loop_
_entity.id
_entity.type
_entity.pdbx_description
1 polymer ?
#
loop_
_entity_poly.entity_id
_entity_poly.type
_entity_poly.pdbx_seq_one_letter_code
_entity_poly.pdbx_strand_id
1 'polypeptide(L)'
;MPCKYKAFVSQNKQKTKKNYELSQKNTYLTAIYVFSRYFLVLLRLNIQSLENAFRLTYININNMRNIPIATKNLLLINIIAYLAYEVLRHMGIDLNSTFGLHFILASNFSFYQLVTYMFMHGGISHLFFNMFALWMFGCVVERVWGTKKFLIYYFVCGIGAGLMQEAAQFVNYSFEYAQYSHVIINGMRTPMDVVLNSW
;
A
#
# COMPACT_ATOMS: atom_id res chain seq x y z
N MET A 1 1.95 -32.29 33.54
CA MET A 1 1.01 -31.33 32.96
C MET A 1 1.61 -30.22 32.03
N PRO A 2 2.93 -30.20 31.67
CA PRO A 2 3.46 -29.10 30.82
C PRO A 2 3.18 -29.26 29.31
N CYS A 3 2.84 -30.46 28.82
CA CYS A 3 2.71 -30.69 27.37
C CYS A 3 1.42 -30.07 26.75
N LYS A 4 0.31 -30.08 27.46
CA LYS A 4 -0.97 -29.49 26.98
C LYS A 4 -0.92 -27.95 26.90
N TYR A 5 -0.16 -27.31 27.79
CA TYR A 5 0.02 -25.87 27.79
C TYR A 5 0.85 -25.38 26.60
N LYS A 6 1.97 -26.07 26.30
CA LYS A 6 2.80 -25.75 25.10
C LYS A 6 2.02 -25.92 23.79
N ALA A 7 1.17 -26.94 23.68
CA ALA A 7 0.33 -27.17 22.52
C ALA A 7 -0.73 -26.06 22.36
N PHE A 8 -1.37 -25.65 23.47
CA PHE A 8 -2.36 -24.56 23.51
C PHE A 8 -1.74 -23.21 23.10
N VAL A 9 -0.57 -22.87 23.62
CA VAL A 9 0.16 -21.64 23.26
C VAL A 9 0.60 -21.66 21.79
N SER A 10 1.07 -22.82 21.29
CA SER A 10 1.43 -22.99 19.89
C SER A 10 0.25 -22.86 18.95
N GLN A 11 -0.91 -23.44 19.28
CA GLN A 11 -2.14 -23.30 18.48
C GLN A 11 -2.66 -21.86 18.46
N ASN A 12 -2.61 -21.18 19.62
CA ASN A 12 -3.01 -19.76 19.67
C ASN A 12 -2.03 -18.88 18.85
N LYS A 13 -0.72 -19.15 18.90
CA LYS A 13 0.28 -18.42 18.10
C LYS A 13 0.06 -18.60 16.60
N GLN A 14 -0.30 -19.81 16.14
CA GLN A 14 -0.65 -20.07 14.74
C GLN A 14 -1.97 -19.40 14.35
N LYS A 15 -2.98 -19.43 15.21
CA LYS A 15 -4.28 -18.78 14.98
C LYS A 15 -4.13 -17.26 14.90
N THR A 16 -3.31 -16.67 15.77
CA THR A 16 -3.01 -15.23 15.78
C THR A 16 -2.24 -14.83 14.52
N LYS A 17 -1.24 -15.62 14.09
CA LYS A 17 -0.50 -15.38 12.85
C LYS A 17 -1.41 -15.43 11.61
N LYS A 18 -2.30 -16.43 11.54
CA LYS A 18 -3.26 -16.57 10.44
C LYS A 18 -4.29 -15.42 10.42
N ASN A 19 -4.76 -14.99 11.59
CA ASN A 19 -5.66 -13.84 11.69
C ASN A 19 -4.96 -12.53 11.32
N TYR A 20 -3.69 -12.35 11.68
CA TYR A 20 -2.86 -11.22 11.28
C TYR A 20 -2.67 -11.17 9.76
N GLU A 21 -2.34 -12.29 9.12
CA GLU A 21 -2.22 -12.38 7.66
C GLU A 21 -3.56 -12.10 6.95
N LEU A 22 -4.68 -12.57 7.50
CA LEU A 22 -6.03 -12.27 6.99
C LEU A 22 -6.42 -10.79 7.19
N SER A 23 -6.09 -10.22 8.33
CA SER A 23 -6.30 -8.80 8.63
C SER A 23 -5.50 -7.91 7.67
N GLN A 24 -4.22 -8.19 7.48
CA GLN A 24 -3.37 -7.52 6.51
C GLN A 24 -3.97 -7.58 5.09
N LYS A 25 -4.40 -8.76 4.65
CA LYS A 25 -5.00 -8.94 3.32
C LYS A 25 -6.30 -8.14 3.17
N ASN A 26 -7.14 -8.10 4.20
CA ASN A 26 -8.37 -7.31 4.20
C ASN A 26 -8.09 -5.81 4.23
N THR A 27 -7.04 -5.36 4.94
CA THR A 27 -6.62 -3.94 4.99
C THR A 27 -6.13 -3.47 3.64
N TYR A 28 -5.34 -4.28 2.92
CA TYR A 28 -4.92 -3.97 1.55
C TYR A 28 -6.12 -3.85 0.59
N LEU A 29 -7.08 -4.78 0.68
CA LEU A 29 -8.28 -4.74 -0.15
C LEU A 29 -9.14 -3.52 0.16
N THR A 30 -9.28 -3.14 1.43
CA THR A 30 -10.01 -1.95 1.87
C THR A 30 -9.32 -0.67 1.41
N ALA A 31 -7.99 -0.58 1.52
CA ALA A 31 -7.22 0.57 1.05
C ALA A 31 -7.32 0.73 -0.46
N ILE A 32 -7.22 -0.37 -1.23
CA ILE A 32 -7.41 -0.35 -2.69
C ILE A 32 -8.84 0.07 -3.05
N TYR A 33 -9.85 -0.45 -2.34
CA TYR A 33 -11.26 -0.10 -2.58
C TYR A 33 -11.53 1.38 -2.24
N VAL A 34 -11.05 1.87 -1.12
CA VAL A 34 -11.17 3.27 -0.71
C VAL A 34 -10.44 4.17 -1.69
N PHE A 35 -9.19 3.84 -2.06
CA PHE A 35 -8.41 4.58 -3.06
C PHE A 35 -9.13 4.62 -4.41
N SER A 36 -9.64 3.49 -4.90
CA SER A 36 -10.38 3.43 -6.16
C SER A 36 -11.65 4.28 -6.12
N ARG A 37 -12.34 4.34 -4.98
CA ARG A 37 -13.57 5.10 -4.81
C ARG A 37 -13.30 6.61 -4.68
N TYR A 38 -12.25 7.03 -3.95
CA TYR A 38 -11.82 8.43 -3.92
C TYR A 38 -11.24 8.87 -5.26
N PHE A 39 -10.48 8.01 -5.93
CA PHE A 39 -10.00 8.24 -7.29
C PHE A 39 -11.18 8.45 -8.27
N LEU A 40 -12.23 7.62 -8.16
CA LEU A 40 -13.45 7.77 -8.95
C LEU A 40 -14.24 9.04 -8.59
N VAL A 41 -14.26 9.47 -7.32
CA VAL A 41 -14.92 10.72 -6.89
C VAL A 41 -14.14 11.93 -7.39
N LEU A 42 -12.80 11.95 -7.28
CA LEU A 42 -11.97 13.01 -7.87
C LEU A 42 -12.08 13.03 -9.40
N LEU A 43 -12.24 11.87 -10.04
CA LEU A 43 -12.58 11.77 -11.47
C LEU A 43 -13.99 12.31 -11.75
N ARG A 44 -14.96 12.06 -10.88
CA ARG A 44 -16.36 12.50 -11.05
C ARG A 44 -16.51 14.02 -11.00
N LEU A 45 -15.69 14.73 -10.22
CA LEU A 45 -15.67 16.18 -10.15
C LEU A 45 -15.17 16.84 -11.46
N ASN A 46 -14.60 16.06 -12.39
CA ASN A 46 -14.09 16.56 -13.68
C ASN A 46 -14.58 15.74 -14.89
N ILE A 47 -15.66 14.97 -14.74
CA ILE A 47 -16.18 14.08 -15.81
C ILE A 47 -16.50 14.86 -17.09
N GLN A 48 -17.04 16.08 -16.99
CA GLN A 48 -17.36 16.90 -18.16
C GLN A 48 -16.09 17.29 -18.95
N SER A 49 -15.01 17.61 -18.25
CA SER A 49 -13.72 17.90 -18.93
C SER A 49 -13.02 16.61 -19.41
N LEU A 50 -13.24 15.48 -18.72
CA LEU A 50 -12.73 14.17 -19.16
C LEU A 50 -13.52 13.62 -20.34
N GLU A 51 -14.85 13.78 -20.41
CA GLU A 51 -15.63 13.41 -21.60
C GLU A 51 -15.20 14.24 -22.82
N ASN A 52 -15.00 15.54 -22.64
CA ASN A 52 -14.48 16.39 -23.71
C ASN A 52 -13.05 16.00 -24.09
N ALA A 53 -12.21 15.65 -23.11
CA ALA A 53 -10.86 15.16 -23.36
C ALA A 53 -10.86 13.77 -24.01
N PHE A 54 -11.76 12.86 -23.62
CA PHE A 54 -11.94 11.57 -24.29
C PHE A 54 -12.44 11.73 -25.72
N ARG A 55 -13.37 12.63 -25.99
CA ARG A 55 -13.81 12.98 -27.36
C ARG A 55 -12.65 13.53 -28.19
N LEU A 56 -11.88 14.47 -27.65
CA LEU A 56 -10.71 15.04 -28.33
C LEU A 56 -9.58 14.00 -28.51
N THR A 57 -9.42 13.09 -27.54
CA THR A 57 -8.42 12.01 -27.63
C THR A 57 -8.86 10.94 -28.62
N TYR A 58 -10.14 10.62 -28.70
CA TYR A 58 -10.69 9.68 -29.70
C TYR A 58 -10.52 10.20 -31.13
N ILE A 59 -10.67 11.51 -31.33
CA ILE A 59 -10.40 12.16 -32.63
C ILE A 59 -8.91 12.16 -32.98
N ASN A 60 -8.02 12.04 -31.95
CA ASN A 60 -6.54 12.13 -32.12
C ASN A 60 -5.84 10.77 -31.94
N ILE A 61 -6.53 9.65 -32.17
CA ILE A 61 -5.97 8.27 -32.08
C ILE A 61 -4.71 8.09 -32.95
N ASN A 62 -4.59 8.84 -34.05
CA ASN A 62 -3.38 8.84 -34.89
C ASN A 62 -2.12 9.45 -34.20
N ASN A 63 -2.30 10.17 -33.08
CA ASN A 63 -1.21 10.74 -32.28
C ASN A 63 -0.89 9.95 -30.99
N MET A 64 -1.50 8.77 -30.79
CA MET A 64 -1.25 7.89 -29.63
C MET A 64 0.15 7.22 -29.65
N ARG A 65 0.96 7.47 -30.65
CA ARG A 65 2.30 6.87 -30.80
C ARG A 65 3.30 7.28 -29.72
N ASN A 66 3.09 8.40 -29.04
CA ASN A 66 4.07 8.89 -28.06
C ASN A 66 3.46 8.95 -26.65
N ILE A 67 3.96 8.11 -25.75
CA ILE A 67 3.66 8.20 -24.31
C ILE A 67 4.21 9.54 -23.80
N PRO A 68 3.40 10.36 -23.06
CA PRO A 68 3.86 11.61 -22.48
C PRO A 68 5.07 11.41 -21.54
N ILE A 69 5.89 12.45 -21.42
CA ILE A 69 7.23 12.36 -20.80
C ILE A 69 7.16 11.89 -19.34
N ALA A 70 6.28 12.47 -18.50
CA ALA A 70 6.23 12.09 -17.09
C ALA A 70 5.69 10.67 -16.92
N THR A 71 4.61 10.30 -17.63
CA THR A 71 4.08 8.95 -17.63
C THR A 71 5.14 7.93 -18.05
N LYS A 72 5.87 8.21 -19.13
CA LYS A 72 6.98 7.35 -19.61
C LYS A 72 8.07 7.18 -18.54
N ASN A 73 8.50 8.29 -17.94
CA ASN A 73 9.56 8.27 -16.94
C ASN A 73 9.12 7.54 -15.66
N LEU A 74 7.89 7.76 -15.21
CA LEU A 74 7.34 7.04 -14.07
C LEU A 74 7.24 5.54 -14.33
N LEU A 75 6.78 5.11 -15.50
CA LEU A 75 6.77 3.70 -15.88
C LEU A 75 8.20 3.11 -15.82
N LEU A 76 9.17 3.80 -16.42
CA LEU A 76 10.55 3.34 -16.44
C LEU A 76 11.17 3.24 -15.05
N ILE A 77 10.97 4.26 -14.20
CA ILE A 77 11.47 4.28 -12.82
C ILE A 77 10.89 3.09 -12.03
N ASN A 78 9.58 2.83 -12.13
CA ASN A 78 8.94 1.72 -11.43
C ASN A 78 9.47 0.35 -11.89
N ILE A 79 9.66 0.17 -13.20
CA ILE A 79 10.23 -1.07 -13.74
C ILE A 79 11.67 -1.25 -13.25
N ILE A 80 12.50 -0.20 -13.30
CA ILE A 80 13.90 -0.26 -12.83
C ILE A 80 13.93 -0.55 -11.32
N ALA A 81 13.09 0.12 -10.52
CA ALA A 81 13.02 -0.11 -9.08
C ALA A 81 12.63 -1.56 -8.76
N TYR A 82 11.69 -2.13 -9.49
CA TYR A 82 11.30 -3.53 -9.32
C TYR A 82 12.40 -4.51 -9.71
N LEU A 83 13.08 -4.26 -10.83
CA LEU A 83 14.22 -5.10 -11.24
C LEU A 83 15.37 -5.02 -10.21
N ALA A 84 15.66 -3.83 -9.71
CA ALA A 84 16.66 -3.66 -8.64
C ALA A 84 16.24 -4.40 -7.37
N TYR A 85 14.96 -4.32 -6.97
CA TYR A 85 14.42 -5.08 -5.84
C TYR A 85 14.61 -6.59 -6.01
N GLU A 86 14.25 -7.15 -7.16
CA GLU A 86 14.40 -8.59 -7.42
C GLU A 86 15.87 -9.04 -7.39
N VAL A 87 16.77 -8.29 -8.03
CA VAL A 87 18.20 -8.60 -8.03
C VAL A 87 18.79 -8.55 -6.61
N LEU A 88 18.51 -7.49 -5.84
CA LEU A 88 19.04 -7.32 -4.49
C LEU A 88 18.45 -8.33 -3.51
N ARG A 89 17.19 -8.70 -3.68
CA ARG A 89 16.54 -9.75 -2.90
C ARG A 89 17.24 -11.10 -3.07
N HIS A 90 17.67 -11.44 -4.29
CA HIS A 90 18.46 -12.64 -4.54
C HIS A 90 19.86 -12.59 -3.91
N MET A 91 20.38 -11.39 -3.64
CA MET A 91 21.64 -11.18 -2.91
C MET A 91 21.44 -11.14 -1.38
N GLY A 92 20.23 -11.34 -0.89
CA GLY A 92 19.90 -11.29 0.55
C GLY A 92 19.63 -9.90 1.09
N ILE A 93 19.52 -8.87 0.22
CA ILE A 93 19.21 -7.49 0.59
C ILE A 93 17.73 -7.22 0.32
N ASP A 94 16.96 -6.98 1.38
CA ASP A 94 15.54 -6.65 1.25
C ASP A 94 15.32 -5.12 1.23
N LEU A 95 15.06 -4.57 0.04
CA LEU A 95 14.74 -3.15 -0.12
C LEU A 95 13.40 -2.77 0.51
N ASN A 96 12.45 -3.71 0.65
CA ASN A 96 11.17 -3.41 1.27
C ASN A 96 11.32 -3.09 2.76
N SER A 97 12.30 -3.65 3.44
CA SER A 97 12.59 -3.35 4.84
C SER A 97 13.07 -1.90 5.04
N THR A 98 13.64 -1.27 4.00
CA THR A 98 14.15 0.10 4.06
C THR A 98 13.21 1.11 3.41
N PHE A 99 12.70 0.81 2.22
CA PHE A 99 11.94 1.75 1.37
C PHE A 99 10.43 1.50 1.34
N GLY A 100 9.97 0.33 1.83
CA GLY A 100 8.55 0.04 2.00
C GLY A 100 7.94 0.86 3.13
N LEU A 101 6.63 1.11 3.06
CA LEU A 101 5.91 1.82 4.12
C LEU A 101 5.73 0.90 5.31
N HIS A 102 6.27 1.29 6.45
CA HIS A 102 6.11 0.65 7.74
C HIS A 102 5.12 1.42 8.59
N PHE A 103 4.49 0.72 9.53
CA PHE A 103 3.54 1.33 10.45
C PHE A 103 4.19 2.46 11.25
N ILE A 104 3.50 3.58 11.42
CA ILE A 104 4.04 4.80 12.03
C ILE A 104 4.59 4.61 13.45
N LEU A 105 4.08 3.62 14.19
CA LEU A 105 4.58 3.26 15.53
C LEU A 105 5.69 2.20 15.50
N ALA A 106 6.06 1.68 14.34
CA ALA A 106 7.15 0.72 14.21
C ALA A 106 8.51 1.42 14.29
N SER A 107 9.49 0.75 14.92
CA SER A 107 10.86 1.29 15.11
C SER A 107 11.61 1.57 13.80
N ASN A 108 11.20 0.96 12.70
CA ASN A 108 11.78 1.11 11.37
C ASN A 108 10.97 2.06 10.45
N PHE A 109 9.97 2.78 10.99
CA PHE A 109 9.26 3.81 10.25
C PHE A 109 10.16 5.01 9.98
N SER A 110 10.04 5.57 8.79
CA SER A 110 10.69 6.83 8.38
C SER A 110 9.81 7.61 7.41
N PHE A 111 9.77 8.93 7.54
CA PHE A 111 8.87 9.79 6.73
C PHE A 111 9.12 9.69 5.23
N TYR A 112 10.34 9.41 4.77
CA TYR A 112 10.62 9.22 3.34
C TYR A 112 9.89 8.02 2.76
N GLN A 113 9.51 7.04 3.59
CA GLN A 113 8.76 5.86 3.18
C GLN A 113 7.39 6.19 2.60
N LEU A 114 6.79 7.33 3.00
CA LEU A 114 5.55 7.85 2.39
C LEU A 114 5.68 8.19 0.90
N VAL A 115 6.90 8.33 0.41
CA VAL A 115 7.17 8.57 -1.01
C VAL A 115 7.77 7.32 -1.67
N THR A 116 8.75 6.69 -1.03
CA THR A 116 9.50 5.58 -1.63
C THR A 116 8.65 4.33 -1.83
N TYR A 117 7.67 4.07 -0.94
CA TYR A 117 6.77 2.93 -1.08
C TYR A 117 5.99 2.90 -2.40
N MET A 118 5.75 4.08 -3.01
CA MET A 118 5.05 4.21 -4.30
C MET A 118 5.78 3.48 -5.43
N PHE A 119 7.09 3.23 -5.27
CA PHE A 119 7.95 2.55 -6.23
C PHE A 119 8.26 1.10 -5.82
N MET A 120 7.81 0.68 -4.61
CA MET A 120 8.00 -0.69 -4.12
C MET A 120 6.84 -1.58 -4.51
N HIS A 121 7.12 -2.70 -5.16
CA HIS A 121 6.11 -3.62 -5.67
C HIS A 121 6.35 -5.01 -5.08
N GLY A 122 5.34 -5.57 -4.42
CA GLY A 122 5.40 -6.87 -3.75
C GLY A 122 5.39 -8.08 -4.70
N GLY A 123 5.32 -7.87 -6.03
CA GLY A 123 5.35 -8.95 -7.01
C GLY A 123 5.00 -8.47 -8.42
N ILE A 124 5.30 -9.33 -9.41
CA ILE A 124 5.14 -9.00 -10.83
C ILE A 124 3.71 -8.64 -11.25
N SER A 125 2.70 -9.32 -10.70
CA SER A 125 1.30 -9.00 -10.99
C SER A 125 0.92 -7.62 -10.43
N HIS A 126 1.38 -7.26 -9.25
CA HIS A 126 1.17 -5.94 -8.67
C HIS A 126 1.82 -4.85 -9.53
N LEU A 127 3.07 -5.04 -9.92
CA LEU A 127 3.75 -4.14 -10.87
C LEU A 127 2.96 -4.01 -12.17
N PHE A 128 2.55 -5.12 -12.78
CA PHE A 128 1.86 -5.12 -14.07
C PHE A 128 0.57 -4.29 -14.02
N PHE A 129 -0.30 -4.54 -13.04
CA PHE A 129 -1.56 -3.79 -12.94
C PHE A 129 -1.36 -2.31 -12.63
N ASN A 130 -0.38 -1.97 -11.79
CA ASN A 130 -0.03 -0.57 -11.53
C ASN A 130 0.51 0.13 -12.77
N MET A 131 1.42 -0.51 -13.51
CA MET A 131 1.98 0.06 -14.74
C MET A 131 0.93 0.17 -15.84
N PHE A 132 0.03 -0.80 -15.95
CA PHE A 132 -1.09 -0.74 -16.88
C PHE A 132 -2.03 0.44 -16.55
N ALA A 133 -2.41 0.60 -15.29
CA ALA A 133 -3.24 1.71 -14.84
C ALA A 133 -2.53 3.07 -15.06
N LEU A 134 -1.24 3.17 -14.70
CA LEU A 134 -0.44 4.37 -14.91
C LEU A 134 -0.31 4.72 -16.40
N TRP A 135 -0.09 3.73 -17.25
CA TRP A 135 -0.04 3.94 -18.70
C TRP A 135 -1.38 4.43 -19.24
N MET A 136 -2.47 3.74 -18.91
CA MET A 136 -3.80 4.04 -19.45
C MET A 136 -4.32 5.39 -18.97
N PHE A 137 -4.33 5.64 -17.67
CA PHE A 137 -4.87 6.86 -17.08
C PHE A 137 -3.85 8.01 -17.07
N GLY A 138 -2.57 7.72 -16.80
CA GLY A 138 -1.51 8.71 -16.76
C GLY A 138 -1.34 9.43 -18.09
N CYS A 139 -1.38 8.69 -19.20
CA CYS A 139 -1.31 9.29 -20.54
C CYS A 139 -2.44 10.30 -20.79
N VAL A 140 -3.66 9.97 -20.36
CA VAL A 140 -4.83 10.86 -20.55
C VAL A 140 -4.70 12.10 -19.66
N VAL A 141 -4.43 11.89 -18.37
CA VAL A 141 -4.35 12.98 -17.39
C VAL A 141 -3.19 13.93 -17.71
N GLU A 142 -2.01 13.41 -18.07
CA GLU A 142 -0.86 14.24 -18.41
C GLU A 142 -1.11 15.10 -19.66
N ARG A 143 -1.79 14.54 -20.68
CA ARG A 143 -2.14 15.30 -21.90
C ARG A 143 -3.13 16.42 -21.63
N VAL A 144 -4.09 16.22 -20.70
CA VAL A 144 -5.13 17.20 -20.39
C VAL A 144 -4.63 18.28 -19.43
N TRP A 145 -3.92 17.88 -18.38
CA TRP A 145 -3.50 18.80 -17.31
C TRP A 145 -2.09 19.34 -17.48
N GLY A 146 -1.30 18.72 -18.37
CA GLY A 146 0.13 18.97 -18.53
C GLY A 146 0.97 18.25 -17.48
N THR A 147 2.25 18.08 -17.81
CA THR A 147 3.23 17.31 -17.03
C THR A 147 3.32 17.74 -15.56
N LYS A 148 3.39 19.07 -15.30
CA LYS A 148 3.57 19.59 -13.94
C LYS A 148 2.39 19.24 -13.03
N LYS A 149 1.15 19.50 -13.49
CA LYS A 149 -0.05 19.22 -12.70
C LYS A 149 -0.25 17.72 -12.52
N PHE A 150 0.04 16.91 -13.52
CA PHE A 150 0.00 15.45 -13.45
C PHE A 150 0.95 14.91 -12.37
N LEU A 151 2.21 15.37 -12.33
CA LEU A 151 3.17 14.94 -11.33
C LEU A 151 2.74 15.32 -9.90
N ILE A 152 2.27 16.56 -9.71
CA ILE A 152 1.73 16.98 -8.40
C ILE A 152 0.58 16.06 -8.00
N TYR A 153 -0.36 15.81 -8.89
CA TYR A 153 -1.49 14.92 -8.65
C TYR A 153 -1.03 13.49 -8.29
N TYR A 154 -0.08 12.94 -9.06
CA TYR A 154 0.47 11.61 -8.83
C TYR A 154 1.05 11.46 -7.42
N PHE A 155 1.90 12.40 -7.00
CA PHE A 155 2.52 12.36 -5.67
C PHE A 155 1.52 12.63 -4.54
N VAL A 156 0.61 13.58 -4.72
CA VAL A 156 -0.44 13.87 -3.71
C VAL A 156 -1.34 12.67 -3.50
N CYS A 157 -1.78 12.02 -4.57
CA CYS A 157 -2.59 10.80 -4.48
C CYS A 157 -1.81 9.63 -3.86
N GLY A 158 -0.54 9.46 -4.24
CA GLY A 158 0.31 8.42 -3.67
C GLY A 158 0.53 8.62 -2.17
N ILE A 159 0.99 9.78 -1.75
CA ILE A 159 1.18 10.11 -0.32
C ILE A 159 -0.15 9.97 0.44
N GLY A 160 -1.24 10.47 -0.13
CA GLY A 160 -2.58 10.33 0.46
C GLY A 160 -3.00 8.87 0.66
N ALA A 161 -2.70 8.00 -0.30
CA ALA A 161 -2.95 6.56 -0.17
C ALA A 161 -2.12 5.93 0.96
N GLY A 162 -0.84 6.32 1.09
CA GLY A 162 0.02 5.90 2.20
C GLY A 162 -0.54 6.33 3.56
N LEU A 163 -0.95 7.59 3.70
CA LEU A 163 -1.56 8.09 4.93
C LEU A 163 -2.88 7.37 5.27
N MET A 164 -3.70 7.06 4.27
CA MET A 164 -4.92 6.27 4.48
C MET A 164 -4.61 4.83 4.91
N GLN A 165 -3.55 4.24 4.37
CA GLN A 165 -3.06 2.92 4.79
C GLN A 165 -2.62 2.94 6.26
N GLU A 166 -1.84 3.96 6.66
CA GLU A 166 -1.42 4.16 8.05
C GLU A 166 -2.61 4.34 8.99
N ALA A 167 -3.60 5.16 8.61
CA ALA A 167 -4.81 5.35 9.39
C ALA A 167 -5.59 4.03 9.57
N ALA A 168 -5.71 3.22 8.52
CA ALA A 168 -6.36 1.91 8.59
C ALA A 168 -5.59 0.93 9.49
N GLN A 169 -4.26 0.93 9.42
CA GLN A 169 -3.41 0.12 10.30
C GLN A 169 -3.53 0.56 11.76
N PHE A 170 -3.56 1.87 12.02
CA PHE A 170 -3.74 2.41 13.37
C PHE A 170 -5.08 1.99 13.99
N VAL A 171 -6.15 2.03 13.21
CA VAL A 171 -7.48 1.55 13.65
C VAL A 171 -7.42 0.06 13.99
N ASN A 172 -6.86 -0.78 13.11
CA ASN A 172 -6.71 -2.21 13.36
C ASN A 172 -5.85 -2.49 14.59
N TYR A 173 -4.72 -1.81 14.73
CA TYR A 173 -3.86 -1.91 15.90
C TYR A 173 -4.62 -1.57 17.20
N SER A 174 -5.42 -0.50 17.18
CA SER A 174 -6.21 -0.09 18.35
C SER A 174 -7.26 -1.13 18.74
N PHE A 175 -7.92 -1.76 17.76
CA PHE A 175 -8.86 -2.84 18.02
C PHE A 175 -8.16 -4.09 18.56
N GLU A 176 -7.04 -4.50 17.97
CA GLU A 176 -6.28 -5.65 18.45
C GLU A 176 -5.72 -5.40 19.86
N TYR A 177 -5.15 -4.22 20.11
CA TYR A 177 -4.67 -3.84 21.43
C TYR A 177 -5.79 -3.88 22.48
N ALA A 178 -6.97 -3.37 22.17
CA ALA A 178 -8.14 -3.42 23.07
C ALA A 178 -8.59 -4.87 23.35
N GLN A 179 -8.48 -5.75 22.34
CA GLN A 179 -8.87 -7.16 22.45
C GLN A 179 -7.85 -8.00 23.23
N TYR A 180 -6.54 -7.72 23.05
CA TYR A 180 -5.46 -8.50 23.64
C TYR A 180 -4.76 -7.81 24.83
N SER A 181 -5.22 -6.63 25.24
CA SER A 181 -4.63 -5.89 26.35
C SER A 181 -4.70 -6.63 27.70
N HIS A 182 -5.53 -7.67 27.78
CA HIS A 182 -5.69 -8.48 28.98
C HIS A 182 -5.69 -9.97 28.64
N VAL A 183 -4.90 -10.73 29.35
CA VAL A 183 -4.89 -12.22 29.30
C VAL A 183 -5.53 -12.74 30.58
N ILE A 184 -6.35 -13.78 30.47
CA ILE A 184 -6.91 -14.46 31.66
C ILE A 184 -5.91 -15.51 32.11
N ILE A 185 -5.23 -15.27 33.22
CA ILE A 185 -4.34 -16.22 33.89
C ILE A 185 -4.97 -16.59 35.21
N ASN A 186 -5.20 -17.88 35.41
CA ASN A 186 -5.83 -18.41 36.61
C ASN A 186 -7.17 -17.75 36.99
N GLY A 187 -7.98 -17.36 36.00
CA GLY A 187 -9.28 -16.72 36.20
C GLY A 187 -9.22 -15.21 36.47
N MET A 188 -8.04 -14.61 36.53
CA MET A 188 -7.88 -13.15 36.69
C MET A 188 -7.48 -12.48 35.38
N ARG A 189 -8.05 -11.29 35.11
CA ARG A 189 -7.60 -10.43 34.01
C ARG A 189 -6.24 -9.82 34.35
N THR A 190 -5.22 -10.22 33.62
CA THR A 190 -3.87 -9.70 33.80
C THR A 190 -3.50 -8.88 32.57
N PRO A 191 -3.03 -7.62 32.70
CA PRO A 191 -2.55 -6.82 31.59
C PRO A 191 -1.40 -7.54 30.84
N MET A 192 -1.38 -7.41 29.51
CA MET A 192 -0.40 -8.12 28.67
C MET A 192 1.04 -7.68 28.95
N ASP A 193 1.26 -6.41 29.27
CA ASP A 193 2.56 -5.84 29.65
C ASP A 193 3.13 -6.49 30.91
N VAL A 194 2.29 -6.85 31.89
CA VAL A 194 2.70 -7.56 33.08
C VAL A 194 3.13 -9.00 32.73
N VAL A 195 2.43 -9.64 31.79
CA VAL A 195 2.76 -11.01 31.35
C VAL A 195 4.07 -11.03 30.57
N LEU A 196 4.30 -10.03 29.71
CA LEU A 196 5.54 -9.95 28.90
C LEU A 196 6.78 -9.62 29.75
N ASN A 197 6.62 -8.86 30.83
CA ASN A 197 7.73 -8.51 31.74
C ASN A 197 8.03 -9.60 32.79
N SER A 198 7.22 -10.65 32.83
CA SER A 198 7.43 -11.79 33.75
C SER A 198 8.25 -12.94 33.14
N TRP A 199 8.69 -12.78 31.91
CA TRP A 199 9.58 -13.69 31.14
C TRP A 199 10.95 -13.09 30.93
#